data_107784907a61efdddab88d763b5679e5
#
_entry.id   107784907a61efdddab88d763b5679e5
#
_cell.length_a   1.000
_cell.length_b   1.000
_cell.length_c   1.000
_cell.angle_alpha   90.00
_cell.angle_beta   90.00
_cell.angle_gamma   90.00
#
_symmetry.space_group_name_H-M   'P 1'
#
loop_
_entity.id
_entity.type
_entity.pdbx_description
1 polymer ?
#
loop_
_entity_poly.entity_id
_entity_poly.type
_entity_poly.pdbx_seq_one_letter_code
_entity_poly.pdbx_strand_id
1 'polypeptide(L)'
;KNKAWLNIEYILFDEAQLSDEKSTRGIYFDSIVRRALKVFPNAKFIFAHPFISNPQAQLKKNNIELDESTFSRQYKQKNVGQVFYTHNPKSGEFCHFGTNKKIFGEHKLPSSFDPIEQSLKNGGSVLVYATKAQILDKRIFQRFSRYFDLCPIVTDPEALELIEKLREYIGASKNNTDYYNSYMIDNLMHGIVSHHGSIPLTARLILEHFTQKGFCKFCFATSTLEQGINMPFDIVYIDRFEASKSLSVKNLIGRAGRSTTNKVFDIGSVIVHTSAMTSLRKTLLKNEPISEVSHLDIKDEKIDETYQEFKDAIINGTFNDEYNLTEMDVEKIKSDEIKLLIPTLLDMLFVDDNIINAEEITYEIKEIFHNLYETYLGRPLVVSEKSVLSEAIKIMLWKVTGRTFKNICQLRYARVAQVNERRKHPERAASIPAKYMVGYNEIPNKNLPNHPKIPDTILAKKVDYDTVVFDTYDFLDKMIGFKLSDIYYAIFREYYLDSNDERSLRMANYVKFGTTDTTEIWMLKYGFTFEEIEWLKPHVKSIDEQEICFRNSVNELKDSQKELIEKFFY
;
A
#
# COMPACT_ATOMS: atom_id res chain seq x y z
N LYS A 1 -15.38 14.27 -3.91
CA LYS A 1 -16.12 14.13 -5.17
C LYS A 1 -17.63 14.33 -5.00
N ASN A 2 -18.25 13.99 -3.88
CA ASN A 2 -19.69 14.06 -3.61
C ASN A 2 -20.00 15.17 -2.59
N LYS A 3 -19.74 16.41 -2.94
CA LYS A 3 -19.66 17.53 -2.00
C LYS A 3 -21.02 18.14 -1.60
N ALA A 4 -21.96 18.17 -2.51
CA ALA A 4 -23.15 19.03 -2.37
C ALA A 4 -24.21 18.49 -1.38
N TRP A 5 -24.24 17.20 -1.11
CA TRP A 5 -25.26 16.54 -0.28
C TRP A 5 -24.72 15.89 1.00
N LEU A 6 -23.39 15.78 1.16
CA LEU A 6 -22.78 15.25 2.38
C LEU A 6 -22.92 16.27 3.51
N ASN A 7 -23.78 15.97 4.50
CA ASN A 7 -23.85 16.73 5.74
C ASN A 7 -22.83 16.18 6.75
N ILE A 8 -21.56 16.54 6.59
CA ILE A 8 -20.48 16.09 7.46
C ILE A 8 -20.41 17.00 8.66
N GLU A 9 -20.67 16.45 9.84
CA GLU A 9 -20.56 17.15 11.12
C GLU A 9 -19.15 17.02 11.75
N TYR A 10 -18.49 15.88 11.51
CA TYR A 10 -17.16 15.58 12.09
C TYR A 10 -16.23 14.99 11.05
N ILE A 11 -14.98 15.45 11.04
CA ILE A 11 -13.90 14.88 10.24
C ILE A 11 -12.74 14.53 11.17
N LEU A 12 -12.43 13.23 11.25
CA LEU A 12 -11.29 12.72 12.02
C LEU A 12 -10.10 12.50 11.11
N PHE A 13 -8.98 13.14 11.42
CA PHE A 13 -7.68 12.91 10.82
C PHE A 13 -6.82 12.11 11.79
N ASP A 14 -6.73 10.81 11.58
CA ASP A 14 -5.82 9.94 12.34
C ASP A 14 -4.39 10.06 11.81
N GLU A 15 -3.41 9.77 12.67
CA GLU A 15 -1.98 9.89 12.34
C GLU A 15 -1.60 11.29 11.79
N ALA A 16 -2.20 12.36 12.33
CA ALA A 16 -2.07 13.71 11.78
C ALA A 16 -0.64 14.28 11.79
N GLN A 17 0.31 13.67 12.52
CA GLN A 17 1.74 13.99 12.43
C GLN A 17 2.35 13.71 11.05
N LEU A 18 1.65 12.93 10.19
CA LEU A 18 2.07 12.72 8.80
C LEU A 18 2.19 14.02 8.02
N SER A 19 1.44 15.04 8.41
CA SER A 19 1.53 16.39 7.85
C SER A 19 2.92 17.02 8.02
N ASP A 20 3.76 16.49 8.92
CA ASP A 20 5.12 16.98 9.18
C ASP A 20 6.21 16.21 8.43
N GLU A 21 5.83 15.17 7.69
CA GLU A 21 6.77 14.46 6.83
C GLU A 21 7.25 15.33 5.68
N LYS A 22 8.58 15.45 5.53
CA LYS A 22 9.21 16.11 4.38
C LYS A 22 9.14 15.22 3.13
N SER A 23 7.94 14.90 2.73
CA SER A 23 7.64 14.01 1.60
C SER A 23 6.37 14.48 0.90
N THR A 24 6.13 13.96 -0.32
CA THR A 24 4.84 14.11 -1.01
C THR A 24 3.66 13.80 -0.13
N ARG A 25 3.78 12.79 0.71
CA ARG A 25 2.72 12.33 1.60
C ARG A 25 2.30 13.42 2.59
N GLY A 26 3.26 14.14 3.18
CA GLY A 26 2.97 15.25 4.10
C GLY A 26 2.25 16.40 3.37
N ILE A 27 2.71 16.74 2.17
CA ILE A 27 2.08 17.78 1.32
C ILE A 27 0.64 17.37 0.95
N TYR A 28 0.44 16.12 0.54
CA TYR A 28 -0.91 15.61 0.23
C TYR A 28 -1.82 15.62 1.46
N PHE A 29 -1.30 15.25 2.63
CA PHE A 29 -2.07 15.28 3.87
C PHE A 29 -2.59 16.70 4.19
N ASP A 30 -1.69 17.69 4.22
CA ASP A 30 -2.07 19.07 4.45
C ASP A 30 -3.03 19.61 3.36
N SER A 31 -2.85 19.20 2.10
CA SER A 31 -3.76 19.58 1.02
C SER A 31 -5.18 19.03 1.23
N ILE A 32 -5.31 17.80 1.71
CA ILE A 32 -6.62 17.20 2.03
C ILE A 32 -7.28 17.97 3.18
N VAL A 33 -6.53 18.29 4.24
CA VAL A 33 -7.05 19.08 5.38
C VAL A 33 -7.58 20.43 4.90
N ARG A 34 -6.79 21.18 4.11
CA ARG A 34 -7.19 22.51 3.62
C ARG A 34 -8.39 22.46 2.66
N ARG A 35 -8.43 21.47 1.77
CA ARG A 35 -9.59 21.25 0.90
C ARG A 35 -10.84 20.86 1.69
N ALA A 36 -10.68 20.01 2.72
CA ALA A 36 -11.79 19.66 3.60
C ALA A 36 -12.35 20.86 4.36
N LEU A 37 -11.48 21.72 4.91
CA LEU A 37 -11.87 22.98 5.55
C LEU A 37 -12.65 23.89 4.61
N LYS A 38 -12.22 24.00 3.34
CA LYS A 38 -12.91 24.83 2.33
C LYS A 38 -14.29 24.26 1.95
N VAL A 39 -14.41 22.93 1.87
CA VAL A 39 -15.63 22.25 1.41
C VAL A 39 -16.65 22.11 2.52
N PHE A 40 -16.19 21.87 3.76
CA PHE A 40 -17.02 21.61 4.93
C PHE A 40 -16.72 22.62 6.05
N PRO A 41 -17.01 23.92 5.85
CA PRO A 41 -16.62 24.97 6.78
C PRO A 41 -17.31 24.84 8.16
N ASN A 42 -18.42 24.13 8.23
CA ASN A 42 -19.19 23.91 9.47
C ASN A 42 -18.83 22.60 10.19
N ALA A 43 -18.02 21.74 9.58
CA ALA A 43 -17.61 20.49 10.20
C ALA A 43 -16.61 20.72 11.33
N LYS A 44 -16.68 19.88 12.36
CA LYS A 44 -15.70 19.84 13.44
C LYS A 44 -14.52 18.94 13.05
N PHE A 45 -13.31 19.47 13.18
CA PHE A 45 -12.08 18.76 12.80
C PHE A 45 -11.41 18.18 14.04
N ILE A 46 -11.13 16.90 14.02
CA ILE A 46 -10.44 16.17 15.09
C ILE A 46 -9.11 15.64 14.54
N PHE A 47 -8.01 16.00 15.18
CA PHE A 47 -6.68 15.52 14.81
C PHE A 47 -6.14 14.60 15.90
N ALA A 48 -5.88 13.35 15.56
CA ALA A 48 -5.27 12.38 16.46
C ALA A 48 -3.78 12.21 16.12
N HIS A 49 -2.94 12.26 17.15
CA HIS A 49 -1.49 12.16 17.03
C HIS A 49 -0.93 11.21 18.08
N PRO A 50 -0.08 10.24 17.74
CA PRO A 50 0.69 9.50 18.72
C PRO A 50 1.91 10.34 19.18
N PHE A 51 2.15 10.40 20.48
CA PHE A 51 3.39 10.92 21.10
C PHE A 51 3.78 12.38 20.81
N ILE A 52 2.91 13.21 20.27
CA ILE A 52 3.21 14.62 19.94
C ILE A 52 3.22 15.46 21.23
N SER A 53 4.20 16.37 21.35
CA SER A 53 4.36 17.23 22.52
C SER A 53 3.59 18.56 22.45
N ASN A 54 3.21 19.00 21.24
CA ASN A 54 2.51 20.27 20.97
C ASN A 54 1.31 20.09 20.01
N PRO A 55 0.27 19.34 20.37
CA PRO A 55 -0.83 18.99 19.45
C PRO A 55 -1.57 20.21 18.88
N GLN A 56 -1.62 21.35 19.61
CA GLN A 56 -2.21 22.60 19.13
C GLN A 56 -1.52 23.20 17.89
N ALA A 57 -0.27 22.80 17.63
CA ALA A 57 0.44 23.26 16.42
C ALA A 57 -0.25 22.81 15.13
N GLN A 58 -1.00 21.69 15.17
CA GLN A 58 -1.76 21.20 14.02
C GLN A 58 -2.85 22.18 13.57
N LEU A 59 -3.48 22.87 14.52
CA LEU A 59 -4.51 23.88 14.21
C LEU A 59 -3.88 25.09 13.55
N LYS A 60 -2.81 25.63 14.15
CA LYS A 60 -2.05 26.77 13.59
C LYS A 60 -1.53 26.47 12.17
N LYS A 61 -0.98 25.26 11.95
CA LYS A 61 -0.49 24.80 10.65
C LYS A 61 -1.53 24.90 9.54
N ASN A 62 -2.81 24.69 9.88
CA ASN A 62 -3.92 24.70 8.93
C ASN A 62 -4.75 25.98 8.97
N ASN A 63 -4.25 27.02 9.64
CA ASN A 63 -4.92 28.31 9.80
C ASN A 63 -6.32 28.18 10.46
N ILE A 64 -6.47 27.23 11.38
CA ILE A 64 -7.67 27.06 12.17
C ILE A 64 -7.56 27.98 13.40
N GLU A 65 -8.51 28.89 13.56
CA GLU A 65 -8.55 29.80 14.69
C GLU A 65 -8.75 29.04 16.00
N LEU A 66 -8.04 29.49 17.04
CA LEU A 66 -8.18 28.98 18.39
C LEU A 66 -9.26 29.79 19.12
N ASP A 67 -10.40 29.20 19.35
CA ASP A 67 -11.51 29.77 20.10
C ASP A 67 -11.87 28.93 21.34
N GLU A 68 -12.93 29.30 22.06
CA GLU A 68 -13.40 28.61 23.25
C GLU A 68 -13.88 27.16 22.96
N SER A 69 -14.22 26.85 21.70
CA SER A 69 -14.63 25.51 21.26
C SER A 69 -13.44 24.59 20.97
N THR A 70 -12.24 25.15 20.92
CA THR A 70 -11.01 24.47 20.53
C THR A 70 -10.26 23.97 21.76
N PHE A 71 -9.97 22.68 21.84
CA PHE A 71 -9.18 22.14 22.93
C PHE A 71 -8.20 21.08 22.47
N SER A 72 -7.09 20.94 23.22
CA SER A 72 -6.15 19.84 23.03
C SER A 72 -6.02 19.00 24.30
N ARG A 73 -5.93 17.69 24.15
CA ARG A 73 -5.67 16.76 25.25
C ARG A 73 -4.43 15.92 24.96
N GLN A 74 -3.61 15.73 25.96
CA GLN A 74 -2.45 14.87 25.89
C GLN A 74 -2.56 13.78 26.97
N TYR A 75 -2.55 12.51 26.53
CA TYR A 75 -2.53 11.37 27.43
C TYR A 75 -1.08 10.90 27.64
N LYS A 76 -0.62 10.90 28.88
CA LYS A 76 0.76 10.50 29.23
C LYS A 76 0.85 9.08 29.82
N GLN A 77 -0.28 8.44 30.08
CA GLN A 77 -0.30 7.10 30.67
C GLN A 77 0.01 6.05 29.60
N LYS A 78 0.91 5.13 29.95
CA LYS A 78 1.15 3.91 29.19
C LYS A 78 0.33 2.77 29.79
N ASN A 79 -0.45 2.10 28.99
CA ASN A 79 -1.29 0.99 29.45
C ASN A 79 -0.55 -0.35 29.50
N VAL A 80 0.62 -0.47 28.85
CA VAL A 80 1.40 -1.70 28.73
C VAL A 80 2.82 -1.48 29.22
N GLY A 81 3.30 -2.37 30.06
CA GLY A 81 4.70 -2.44 30.49
C GLY A 81 5.61 -2.93 29.35
N GLN A 82 6.83 -2.42 29.29
CA GLN A 82 7.82 -2.85 28.28
C GLN A 82 9.14 -3.21 28.92
N VAL A 83 9.65 -4.39 28.58
CA VAL A 83 10.98 -4.87 28.96
C VAL A 83 11.90 -4.76 27.75
N PHE A 84 13.08 -4.19 27.96
CA PHE A 84 14.03 -3.94 26.89
C PHE A 84 15.22 -4.89 26.96
N TYR A 85 15.55 -5.47 25.81
CA TYR A 85 16.69 -6.37 25.63
C TYR A 85 17.63 -5.84 24.55
N THR A 86 18.92 -6.07 24.75
CA THR A 86 19.88 -6.06 23.65
C THR A 86 20.16 -7.48 23.21
N HIS A 87 20.38 -7.66 21.93
CA HIS A 87 20.82 -8.93 21.32
C HIS A 87 22.17 -8.73 20.61
N ASN A 88 23.10 -9.64 20.88
CA ASN A 88 24.34 -9.74 20.12
C ASN A 88 24.22 -10.95 19.15
N PRO A 89 24.00 -10.76 17.84
CA PRO A 89 23.82 -11.86 16.90
C PRO A 89 25.03 -12.78 16.74
N LYS A 90 26.24 -12.30 17.13
CA LYS A 90 27.48 -13.09 17.02
C LYS A 90 27.63 -14.08 18.16
N SER A 91 27.32 -13.66 19.39
CA SER A 91 27.39 -14.53 20.57
C SER A 91 26.05 -15.20 20.90
N GLY A 92 24.93 -14.72 20.34
CA GLY A 92 23.58 -15.17 20.69
C GLY A 92 23.08 -14.67 22.04
N GLU A 93 23.82 -13.78 22.71
CA GLU A 93 23.52 -13.30 24.05
C GLU A 93 22.42 -12.24 24.05
N PHE A 94 21.53 -12.35 25.03
CA PHE A 94 20.52 -11.34 25.36
C PHE A 94 20.86 -10.70 26.71
N CYS A 95 20.71 -9.37 26.80
CA CYS A 95 20.88 -8.66 28.05
C CYS A 95 19.73 -7.68 28.28
N HIS A 96 19.19 -7.62 29.47
CA HIS A 96 18.25 -6.57 29.89
C HIS A 96 18.95 -5.22 29.99
N PHE A 97 18.23 -4.14 29.68
CA PHE A 97 18.70 -2.79 29.96
C PHE A 97 17.54 -1.83 30.30
N GLY A 98 17.83 -0.82 31.12
CA GLY A 98 16.87 0.24 31.43
C GLY A 98 16.95 1.37 30.39
N THR A 99 15.82 1.96 30.05
CA THR A 99 15.74 3.08 29.09
C THR A 99 16.23 4.40 29.69
N ASN A 100 16.07 4.61 30.99
CA ASN A 100 16.54 5.82 31.67
C ASN A 100 17.98 5.68 32.16
N LYS A 101 18.92 6.29 31.41
CA LYS A 101 20.36 6.24 31.71
C LYS A 101 20.70 6.85 33.08
N LYS A 102 19.96 7.86 33.57
CA LYS A 102 20.20 8.49 34.86
C LYS A 102 19.94 7.54 36.04
N ILE A 103 18.97 6.59 35.85
CA ILE A 103 18.62 5.62 36.90
C ILE A 103 19.44 4.35 36.75
N PHE A 104 19.60 3.84 35.54
CA PHE A 104 20.16 2.51 35.27
C PHE A 104 21.63 2.54 34.77
N GLY A 105 22.21 3.73 34.51
CA GLY A 105 23.56 3.85 33.95
C GLY A 105 23.72 3.15 32.60
N GLU A 106 24.92 2.63 32.37
CA GLU A 106 25.23 1.79 31.18
C GLU A 106 25.09 0.30 31.46
N HIS A 107 24.58 -0.08 32.62
CA HIS A 107 24.49 -1.48 33.04
C HIS A 107 23.55 -2.30 32.13
N LYS A 108 24.01 -3.51 31.86
CA LYS A 108 23.25 -4.56 31.18
C LYS A 108 23.29 -5.78 32.09
N LEU A 109 22.15 -6.44 32.22
CA LEU A 109 22.03 -7.67 32.99
C LEU A 109 21.84 -8.82 31.99
N PRO A 110 22.75 -9.81 31.94
CA PRO A 110 22.59 -10.96 31.08
C PRO A 110 21.25 -11.65 31.34
N SER A 111 20.55 -12.01 30.28
CA SER A 111 19.36 -12.85 30.38
C SER A 111 19.77 -14.30 30.51
N SER A 112 19.12 -15.02 31.44
CA SER A 112 19.35 -16.46 31.61
C SER A 112 18.63 -17.32 30.53
N PHE A 113 17.87 -16.70 29.64
CA PHE A 113 17.10 -17.35 28.59
C PHE A 113 17.06 -16.51 27.31
N ASP A 114 16.74 -17.16 26.20
CA ASP A 114 16.39 -16.50 24.93
C ASP A 114 14.93 -16.06 24.96
N PRO A 115 14.63 -14.73 24.99
CA PRO A 115 13.26 -14.26 25.10
C PRO A 115 12.39 -14.62 23.90
N ILE A 116 13.00 -14.75 22.69
CA ILE A 116 12.27 -15.16 21.47
C ILE A 116 11.84 -16.61 21.59
N GLU A 117 12.78 -17.48 21.91
CA GLU A 117 12.52 -18.91 22.09
C GLU A 117 11.47 -19.16 23.19
N GLN A 118 11.60 -18.48 24.32
CA GLN A 118 10.65 -18.60 25.42
C GLN A 118 9.25 -18.12 25.02
N SER A 119 9.13 -16.99 24.33
CA SER A 119 7.83 -16.49 23.87
C SER A 119 7.15 -17.48 22.94
N LEU A 120 7.88 -17.99 21.93
CA LEU A 120 7.34 -18.96 20.97
C LEU A 120 6.90 -20.27 21.63
N LYS A 121 7.70 -20.81 22.58
CA LYS A 121 7.34 -21.99 23.36
C LYS A 121 6.07 -21.80 24.19
N ASN A 122 5.81 -20.58 24.63
CA ASN A 122 4.60 -20.21 25.36
C ASN A 122 3.42 -19.81 24.44
N GLY A 123 3.53 -20.05 23.13
CA GLY A 123 2.49 -19.72 22.16
C GLY A 123 2.46 -18.28 21.70
N GLY A 124 3.38 -17.44 22.15
CA GLY A 124 3.48 -16.04 21.81
C GLY A 124 3.92 -15.77 20.36
N SER A 125 4.01 -14.49 20.01
CA SER A 125 4.30 -13.99 18.67
C SER A 125 5.43 -12.95 18.64
N VAL A 126 6.15 -12.90 17.53
CA VAL A 126 7.33 -12.06 17.33
C VAL A 126 7.19 -11.20 16.09
N LEU A 127 7.25 -9.89 16.25
CA LEU A 127 7.41 -8.95 15.16
C LEU A 127 8.89 -8.66 14.94
N VAL A 128 9.38 -8.87 13.73
CA VAL A 128 10.72 -8.46 13.31
C VAL A 128 10.62 -7.30 12.34
N TYR A 129 11.01 -6.13 12.79
CA TYR A 129 11.05 -4.93 11.96
C TYR A 129 12.33 -4.91 11.13
N ALA A 130 12.19 -4.98 9.81
CA ALA A 130 13.28 -5.11 8.85
C ALA A 130 13.08 -4.21 7.63
N THR A 131 14.12 -4.06 6.81
CA THR A 131 13.99 -3.34 5.53
C THR A 131 13.28 -4.21 4.48
N LYS A 132 12.57 -3.56 3.55
CA LYS A 132 11.92 -4.26 2.43
C LYS A 132 12.90 -5.15 1.65
N ALA A 133 14.13 -4.65 1.41
CA ALA A 133 15.16 -5.42 0.72
C ALA A 133 15.52 -6.72 1.45
N GLN A 134 15.67 -6.69 2.78
CA GLN A 134 15.97 -7.89 3.57
C GLN A 134 14.84 -8.93 3.55
N ILE A 135 13.59 -8.48 3.44
CA ILE A 135 12.43 -9.38 3.31
C ILE A 135 12.41 -9.99 1.90
N LEU A 136 12.55 -9.17 0.85
CA LEU A 136 12.48 -9.63 -0.54
C LEU A 136 13.62 -10.58 -0.92
N ASP A 137 14.85 -10.33 -0.44
CA ASP A 137 16.02 -11.21 -0.68
C ASP A 137 16.13 -12.36 0.32
N LYS A 138 15.16 -12.50 1.20
CA LYS A 138 15.02 -13.60 2.19
C LYS A 138 16.14 -13.65 3.25
N ARG A 139 17.06 -12.69 3.29
CA ARG A 139 18.17 -12.66 4.26
C ARG A 139 17.71 -12.60 5.71
N ILE A 140 16.61 -11.88 5.97
CA ILE A 140 16.08 -11.77 7.33
C ILE A 140 15.51 -13.10 7.82
N PHE A 141 14.84 -13.85 6.95
CA PHE A 141 14.30 -15.19 7.29
C PHE A 141 15.42 -16.17 7.64
N GLN A 142 16.53 -16.17 6.87
CA GLN A 142 17.70 -17.01 7.15
C GLN A 142 18.29 -16.73 8.53
N ARG A 143 18.34 -15.45 8.94
CA ARG A 143 18.85 -15.05 10.25
C ARG A 143 18.03 -15.59 11.41
N PHE A 144 16.72 -15.70 11.24
CA PHE A 144 15.79 -16.18 12.26
C PHE A 144 15.39 -17.65 12.08
N SER A 145 15.96 -18.36 11.08
CA SER A 145 15.57 -19.74 10.74
C SER A 145 15.66 -20.73 11.91
N ARG A 146 16.58 -20.52 12.86
CA ARG A 146 16.73 -21.36 14.06
C ARG A 146 15.47 -21.42 14.94
N TYR A 147 14.57 -20.45 14.80
CA TYR A 147 13.32 -20.40 15.56
C TYR A 147 12.13 -21.02 14.81
N PHE A 148 12.30 -21.31 13.51
CA PHE A 148 11.17 -21.78 12.69
C PHE A 148 10.73 -23.19 13.05
N ASP A 149 11.63 -24.00 13.63
CA ASP A 149 11.28 -25.32 14.19
C ASP A 149 10.29 -25.20 15.38
N LEU A 150 10.18 -24.00 15.99
CA LEU A 150 9.20 -23.69 17.03
C LEU A 150 7.87 -23.17 16.45
N CYS A 151 7.77 -23.06 15.13
CA CYS A 151 6.58 -22.62 14.43
C CYS A 151 5.91 -23.83 13.78
N PRO A 152 4.94 -24.49 14.46
CA PRO A 152 4.30 -25.70 13.94
C PRO A 152 3.48 -25.39 12.68
N ILE A 153 3.24 -26.42 11.88
CA ILE A 153 2.31 -26.32 10.75
C ILE A 153 0.92 -25.92 11.28
N VAL A 154 0.32 -24.95 10.62
CA VAL A 154 -1.04 -24.48 10.92
C VAL A 154 -2.04 -25.59 10.60
N THR A 155 -2.88 -25.93 11.57
CA THR A 155 -3.92 -26.96 11.43
C THR A 155 -5.32 -26.42 11.69
N ASP A 156 -5.43 -25.20 12.17
CA ASP A 156 -6.71 -24.55 12.43
C ASP A 156 -7.50 -24.35 11.14
N PRO A 157 -8.78 -24.75 11.06
CA PRO A 157 -9.59 -24.66 9.84
C PRO A 157 -9.78 -23.22 9.34
N GLU A 158 -9.99 -22.24 10.26
CA GLU A 158 -10.14 -20.82 9.89
C GLU A 158 -8.83 -20.27 9.30
N ALA A 159 -7.71 -20.63 9.92
CA ALA A 159 -6.39 -20.23 9.41
C ALA A 159 -6.10 -20.85 8.03
N LEU A 160 -6.44 -22.12 7.81
CA LEU A 160 -6.29 -22.79 6.51
C LEU A 160 -7.18 -22.16 5.44
N GLU A 161 -8.39 -21.74 5.79
CA GLU A 161 -9.28 -21.00 4.88
C GLU A 161 -8.67 -19.65 4.46
N LEU A 162 -8.09 -18.91 5.39
CA LEU A 162 -7.41 -17.63 5.09
C LEU A 162 -6.19 -17.85 4.19
N ILE A 163 -5.41 -18.90 4.44
CA ILE A 163 -4.25 -19.25 3.59
C ILE A 163 -4.72 -19.59 2.18
N GLU A 164 -5.81 -20.37 2.04
CA GLU A 164 -6.35 -20.73 0.73
C GLU A 164 -6.90 -19.50 -0.02
N LYS A 165 -7.64 -18.62 0.66
CA LYS A 165 -8.10 -17.34 0.09
C LYS A 165 -6.92 -16.50 -0.44
N LEU A 166 -5.83 -16.41 0.33
CA LEU A 166 -4.63 -15.69 -0.09
C LEU A 166 -3.98 -16.35 -1.31
N ARG A 167 -3.84 -17.68 -1.29
CA ARG A 167 -3.29 -18.48 -2.40
C ARG A 167 -4.07 -18.27 -3.68
N GLU A 168 -5.39 -18.36 -3.60
CA GLU A 168 -6.28 -18.14 -4.74
C GLU A 168 -6.19 -16.73 -5.27
N TYR A 169 -6.18 -15.73 -4.38
CA TYR A 169 -6.09 -14.32 -4.75
C TYR A 169 -4.82 -13.99 -5.53
N ILE A 170 -3.66 -14.47 -5.09
CA ILE A 170 -2.39 -14.23 -5.79
C ILE A 170 -2.13 -15.21 -6.94
N GLY A 171 -2.92 -16.28 -7.05
CA GLY A 171 -2.78 -17.31 -8.09
C GLY A 171 -1.61 -18.26 -7.88
N ALA A 172 -1.20 -18.48 -6.63
CA ALA A 172 -0.14 -19.44 -6.31
C ALA A 172 -0.61 -20.89 -6.46
N SER A 173 0.33 -21.79 -6.76
CA SER A 173 0.07 -23.22 -6.90
C SER A 173 -0.32 -23.86 -5.57
N LYS A 174 -1.25 -24.84 -5.60
CA LYS A 174 -1.60 -25.69 -4.44
C LYS A 174 -0.56 -26.76 -4.16
N ASN A 175 0.07 -27.27 -5.20
CA ASN A 175 1.05 -28.35 -5.10
C ASN A 175 2.44 -27.78 -5.36
N ASN A 176 3.45 -28.45 -4.82
CA ASN A 176 4.85 -28.11 -5.08
C ASN A 176 5.17 -28.45 -6.57
N THR A 177 4.70 -27.58 -7.47
CA THR A 177 4.98 -27.66 -8.89
C THR A 177 6.17 -26.75 -9.21
N ASP A 178 6.79 -26.90 -10.38
CA ASP A 178 7.86 -26.01 -10.83
C ASP A 178 7.38 -24.60 -11.23
N TYR A 179 6.09 -24.31 -11.03
CA TYR A 179 5.46 -23.07 -11.50
C TYR A 179 4.56 -22.46 -10.42
N TYR A 180 4.57 -21.13 -10.33
CA TYR A 180 3.71 -20.33 -9.45
C TYR A 180 3.86 -20.64 -7.93
N ASN A 181 5.02 -21.15 -7.52
CA ASN A 181 5.28 -21.42 -6.10
C ASN A 181 5.50 -20.11 -5.34
N SER A 182 4.80 -19.95 -4.23
CA SER A 182 4.89 -18.77 -3.38
C SER A 182 5.56 -19.11 -2.06
N TYR A 183 6.73 -18.53 -1.84
CA TYR A 183 7.45 -18.61 -0.56
C TYR A 183 6.65 -17.96 0.58
N MET A 184 5.87 -16.90 0.27
CA MET A 184 4.98 -16.26 1.23
C MET A 184 3.90 -17.23 1.74
N ILE A 185 3.29 -18.02 0.84
CA ILE A 185 2.29 -19.02 1.22
C ILE A 185 2.93 -20.17 2.01
N ASP A 186 4.09 -20.66 1.59
CA ASP A 186 4.81 -21.72 2.30
C ASP A 186 5.15 -21.31 3.73
N ASN A 187 5.64 -20.09 3.93
CA ASN A 187 5.89 -19.52 5.26
C ASN A 187 4.61 -19.39 6.09
N LEU A 188 3.52 -18.93 5.46
CA LEU A 188 2.25 -18.73 6.16
C LEU A 188 1.67 -20.05 6.70
N MET A 189 1.94 -21.17 6.05
CA MET A 189 1.61 -22.52 6.57
C MET A 189 2.29 -22.85 7.90
N HIS A 190 3.34 -22.11 8.27
CA HIS A 190 4.03 -22.20 9.56
C HIS A 190 3.76 -20.99 10.46
N GLY A 191 2.73 -20.21 10.19
CA GLY A 191 2.43 -18.99 10.95
C GLY A 191 3.47 -17.87 10.77
N ILE A 192 4.27 -17.92 9.69
CA ILE A 192 5.29 -16.92 9.39
C ILE A 192 4.75 -15.94 8.34
N VAL A 193 4.53 -14.71 8.74
CA VAL A 193 3.91 -13.64 7.96
C VAL A 193 4.98 -12.69 7.41
N SER A 194 4.84 -12.28 6.16
CA SER A 194 5.54 -11.12 5.59
C SER A 194 4.56 -9.96 5.48
N HIS A 195 5.01 -8.72 5.83
CA HIS A 195 4.15 -7.54 5.72
C HIS A 195 4.96 -6.33 5.21
N HIS A 196 4.66 -5.88 3.99
CA HIS A 196 5.30 -4.70 3.38
C HIS A 196 4.39 -4.05 2.32
N GLY A 197 4.68 -2.80 1.95
CA GLY A 197 3.83 -1.99 1.08
C GLY A 197 3.67 -2.46 -0.37
N SER A 198 4.37 -3.53 -0.79
CA SER A 198 4.16 -4.16 -2.11
C SER A 198 3.30 -5.42 -2.04
N ILE A 199 2.83 -5.80 -0.87
CA ILE A 199 1.80 -6.83 -0.74
C ILE A 199 0.45 -6.18 -1.08
N PRO A 200 -0.34 -6.78 -1.97
CA PRO A 200 -1.66 -6.27 -2.35
C PRO A 200 -2.55 -5.97 -1.14
N LEU A 201 -3.39 -4.95 -1.23
CA LEU A 201 -4.24 -4.54 -0.10
C LEU A 201 -5.09 -5.71 0.42
N THR A 202 -5.80 -6.41 -0.46
CA THR A 202 -6.60 -7.61 -0.09
C THR A 202 -5.75 -8.67 0.61
N ALA A 203 -4.55 -8.93 0.08
CA ALA A 203 -3.61 -9.87 0.71
C ALA A 203 -3.17 -9.38 2.10
N ARG A 204 -2.91 -8.07 2.26
CA ARG A 204 -2.58 -7.49 3.58
C ARG A 204 -3.70 -7.66 4.58
N LEU A 205 -4.94 -7.38 4.19
CA LEU A 205 -6.11 -7.55 5.06
C LEU A 205 -6.26 -9.01 5.52
N ILE A 206 -6.04 -9.99 4.63
CA ILE A 206 -6.05 -11.42 5.00
C ILE A 206 -4.95 -11.73 6.01
N LEU A 207 -3.72 -11.24 5.79
CA LEU A 207 -2.58 -11.44 6.68
C LEU A 207 -2.78 -10.76 8.05
N GLU A 208 -3.39 -9.59 8.07
CA GLU A 208 -3.74 -8.87 9.28
C GLU A 208 -4.80 -9.62 10.09
N HIS A 209 -5.86 -10.10 9.43
CA HIS A 209 -6.87 -10.93 10.07
C HIS A 209 -6.29 -12.23 10.63
N PHE A 210 -5.45 -12.94 9.85
CA PHE A 210 -4.70 -14.11 10.30
C PHE A 210 -3.88 -13.81 11.56
N THR A 211 -3.23 -12.65 11.60
CA THR A 211 -2.42 -12.24 12.76
C THR A 211 -3.28 -11.87 13.97
N GLN A 212 -4.38 -11.14 13.77
CA GLN A 212 -5.32 -10.75 14.84
C GLN A 212 -5.97 -11.96 15.51
N LYS A 213 -6.23 -13.03 14.75
CA LYS A 213 -6.75 -14.32 15.28
C LYS A 213 -5.71 -15.12 16.06
N GLY A 214 -4.45 -14.66 16.13
CA GLY A 214 -3.38 -15.32 16.89
C GLY A 214 -2.67 -16.48 16.17
N PHE A 215 -2.93 -16.65 14.87
CA PHE A 215 -2.29 -17.68 14.05
C PHE A 215 -0.83 -17.35 13.69
N CYS A 216 -0.46 -16.07 13.74
CA CYS A 216 0.89 -15.61 13.44
C CYS A 216 1.85 -15.92 14.60
N LYS A 217 3.01 -16.54 14.29
CA LYS A 217 4.11 -16.79 15.21
C LYS A 217 5.28 -15.83 14.96
N PHE A 218 5.62 -15.61 13.69
CA PHE A 218 6.58 -14.60 13.25
C PHE A 218 5.95 -13.65 12.23
N CYS A 219 6.19 -12.35 12.39
CA CYS A 219 5.86 -11.36 11.38
C CYS A 219 7.12 -10.58 10.99
N PHE A 220 7.55 -10.66 9.74
CA PHE A 220 8.60 -9.84 9.18
C PHE A 220 7.98 -8.65 8.48
N ALA A 221 8.22 -7.43 9.02
CA ALA A 221 7.51 -6.26 8.54
C ALA A 221 8.40 -5.04 8.33
N THR A 222 7.93 -4.15 7.47
CA THR A 222 8.50 -2.81 7.23
C THR A 222 7.68 -1.74 7.95
N SER A 223 7.96 -0.47 7.69
CA SER A 223 7.23 0.69 8.23
C SER A 223 5.72 0.69 7.95
N THR A 224 5.23 -0.18 7.08
CA THR A 224 3.78 -0.32 6.85
C THR A 224 3.00 -0.75 8.09
N LEU A 225 3.65 -1.38 9.08
CA LEU A 225 3.05 -1.71 10.37
C LEU A 225 3.09 -0.58 11.39
N GLU A 226 3.76 0.53 11.10
CA GLU A 226 3.86 1.66 12.03
C GLU A 226 2.51 2.37 12.18
N GLN A 227 1.61 2.28 11.20
CA GLN A 227 0.40 3.08 11.09
C GLN A 227 -0.86 2.21 10.96
N GLY A 228 -1.90 2.57 11.72
CA GLY A 228 -3.29 2.12 11.53
C GLY A 228 -3.61 0.65 11.80
N ILE A 229 -2.64 -0.24 11.90
CA ILE A 229 -2.87 -1.69 11.99
C ILE A 229 -2.79 -2.13 13.45
N ASN A 230 -3.85 -2.70 13.97
CA ASN A 230 -3.89 -3.22 15.34
C ASN A 230 -3.48 -4.71 15.35
N MET A 231 -2.20 -4.99 15.15
CA MET A 231 -1.64 -6.34 15.32
C MET A 231 -0.84 -6.41 16.62
N PRO A 232 -1.26 -7.21 17.59
CA PRO A 232 -0.54 -7.40 18.85
C PRO A 232 0.60 -8.41 18.69
N PHE A 233 1.74 -8.10 19.32
CA PHE A 233 2.88 -9.02 19.39
C PHE A 233 3.44 -9.03 20.82
N ASP A 234 3.93 -10.19 21.27
CA ASP A 234 4.59 -10.32 22.56
C ASP A 234 5.99 -9.70 22.52
N ILE A 235 6.66 -9.85 21.38
CA ILE A 235 8.01 -9.34 21.15
C ILE A 235 8.05 -8.47 19.90
N VAL A 236 8.73 -7.33 20.01
CA VAL A 236 9.14 -6.51 18.87
C VAL A 236 10.65 -6.50 18.77
N TYR A 237 11.19 -7.15 17.75
CA TYR A 237 12.61 -7.14 17.41
C TYR A 237 12.87 -6.06 16.35
N ILE A 238 13.67 -5.06 16.69
CA ILE A 238 14.02 -3.97 15.78
C ILE A 238 15.42 -4.23 15.22
N ASP A 239 15.49 -4.73 13.98
CA ASP A 239 16.77 -5.04 13.33
C ASP A 239 17.57 -3.77 13.04
N ARG A 240 16.91 -2.76 12.49
CA ARG A 240 17.49 -1.44 12.22
C ARG A 240 16.43 -0.35 12.36
N PHE A 241 16.85 0.81 12.80
CA PHE A 241 16.01 2.00 12.81
C PHE A 241 16.82 3.26 12.56
N GLU A 242 16.16 4.29 12.09
CA GLU A 242 16.73 5.62 11.93
C GLU A 242 16.35 6.47 13.15
N ALA A 243 17.38 6.99 13.87
CA ALA A 243 17.14 7.83 15.06
C ALA A 243 16.39 9.14 14.74
N SER A 244 16.40 9.57 13.47
CA SER A 244 15.63 10.70 12.96
C SER A 244 14.12 10.42 12.94
N LYS A 245 13.71 9.16 12.78
CA LYS A 245 12.31 8.71 12.72
C LYS A 245 11.82 8.22 14.08
N SER A 246 11.96 9.05 15.11
CA SER A 246 11.66 8.66 16.47
C SER A 246 10.20 8.33 16.73
N LEU A 247 9.26 8.99 16.06
CA LEU A 247 7.83 8.65 16.12
C LEU A 247 7.56 7.24 15.62
N SER A 248 8.12 6.89 14.45
CA SER A 248 8.05 5.54 13.89
C SER A 248 8.53 4.48 14.88
N VAL A 249 9.68 4.71 15.52
CA VAL A 249 10.24 3.79 16.52
C VAL A 249 9.33 3.66 17.73
N LYS A 250 8.76 4.76 18.23
CA LYS A 250 7.83 4.75 19.37
C LYS A 250 6.52 4.02 19.02
N ASN A 251 5.97 4.24 17.82
CA ASN A 251 4.79 3.53 17.33
C ASN A 251 5.05 2.02 17.24
N LEU A 252 6.20 1.65 16.68
CA LEU A 252 6.60 0.25 16.55
C LEU A 252 6.73 -0.42 17.93
N ILE A 253 7.41 0.21 18.88
CA ILE A 253 7.54 -0.28 20.27
C ILE A 253 6.17 -0.41 20.93
N GLY A 254 5.24 0.49 20.62
CA GLY A 254 3.86 0.43 21.09
C GLY A 254 3.07 -0.80 20.60
N ARG A 255 3.62 -1.61 19.68
CA ARG A 255 3.02 -2.89 19.25
C ARG A 255 3.39 -4.05 20.18
N ALA A 256 4.41 -3.91 21.02
CA ALA A 256 4.81 -4.93 21.98
C ALA A 256 3.83 -4.98 23.17
N GLY A 257 3.34 -6.18 23.50
CA GLY A 257 2.47 -6.42 24.66
C GLY A 257 0.99 -6.03 24.45
N ARG A 258 0.54 -5.83 23.23
CA ARG A 258 -0.88 -5.58 22.93
C ARG A 258 -1.70 -6.87 22.75
N SER A 259 -1.40 -7.92 23.49
CA SER A 259 -2.17 -9.16 23.40
C SER A 259 -3.62 -8.92 23.83
N THR A 260 -4.58 -9.28 22.98
CA THR A 260 -6.02 -9.21 23.29
C THR A 260 -6.53 -10.43 24.06
N THR A 261 -5.69 -11.46 24.18
CA THR A 261 -6.08 -12.78 24.71
C THR A 261 -5.79 -12.95 26.22
N ASN A 262 -4.84 -12.19 26.77
CA ASN A 262 -4.45 -12.28 28.18
C ASN A 262 -5.16 -11.23 29.03
N LYS A 263 -5.91 -11.69 30.02
CA LYS A 263 -6.64 -10.84 31.01
C LYS A 263 -5.76 -10.28 32.11
N VAL A 264 -4.44 -10.52 32.10
CA VAL A 264 -3.49 -10.11 33.17
C VAL A 264 -2.38 -9.32 32.50
N PHE A 265 -2.00 -8.21 33.11
CA PHE A 265 -0.95 -7.25 32.74
C PHE A 265 -0.08 -7.64 31.55
N ASP A 266 -0.37 -7.06 30.39
CA ASP A 266 0.42 -7.29 29.19
C ASP A 266 1.78 -6.60 29.32
N ILE A 267 2.85 -7.39 29.32
CA ILE A 267 4.23 -6.91 29.28
C ILE A 267 4.79 -7.30 27.92
N GLY A 268 5.10 -6.28 27.11
CA GLY A 268 5.77 -6.49 25.84
C GLY A 268 7.29 -6.49 25.96
N SER A 269 7.96 -7.28 25.15
CA SER A 269 9.42 -7.28 25.05
C SER A 269 9.89 -6.54 23.80
N VAL A 270 10.88 -5.66 23.97
CA VAL A 270 11.51 -4.93 22.86
C VAL A 270 12.97 -5.32 22.77
N ILE A 271 13.39 -5.82 21.63
CA ILE A 271 14.75 -6.31 21.41
C ILE A 271 15.43 -5.45 20.34
N VAL A 272 16.65 -5.01 20.59
CA VAL A 272 17.48 -4.28 19.62
C VAL A 272 18.90 -4.86 19.59
N HIS A 273 19.64 -4.58 18.53
CA HIS A 273 21.07 -4.89 18.52
C HIS A 273 21.81 -4.20 19.66
N THR A 274 22.80 -4.87 20.24
CA THR A 274 23.63 -4.33 21.32
C THR A 274 24.22 -2.95 20.98
N SER A 275 24.65 -2.75 19.73
CA SER A 275 25.18 -1.45 19.26
C SER A 275 24.13 -0.35 19.16
N ALA A 276 22.85 -0.69 19.11
CA ALA A 276 21.74 0.26 18.93
C ALA A 276 21.16 0.77 20.28
N MET A 277 21.56 0.20 21.43
CA MET A 277 21.03 0.52 22.74
C MET A 277 21.05 2.03 23.07
N THR A 278 22.22 2.66 22.91
CA THR A 278 22.39 4.09 23.20
C THR A 278 21.54 4.97 22.29
N SER A 279 21.45 4.62 21.01
CA SER A 279 20.63 5.32 20.03
C SER A 279 19.15 5.18 20.38
N LEU A 280 18.68 3.99 20.74
CA LEU A 280 17.30 3.75 21.16
C LEU A 280 16.92 4.58 22.40
N ARG A 281 17.79 4.59 23.43
CA ARG A 281 17.57 5.41 24.63
C ARG A 281 17.36 6.89 24.29
N LYS A 282 18.22 7.45 23.41
CA LYS A 282 18.08 8.84 22.95
C LYS A 282 16.75 9.06 22.21
N THR A 283 16.39 8.13 21.32
CA THR A 283 15.16 8.18 20.53
C THR A 283 13.91 8.17 21.41
N LEU A 284 13.88 7.32 22.45
CA LEU A 284 12.73 7.23 23.36
C LEU A 284 12.52 8.48 24.22
N LEU A 285 13.60 9.18 24.56
CA LEU A 285 13.57 10.40 25.37
C LEU A 285 13.34 11.68 24.55
N LYS A 286 13.37 11.59 23.22
CA LYS A 286 13.19 12.75 22.35
C LYS A 286 11.75 13.26 22.42
N ASN A 287 11.59 14.57 22.63
CA ASN A 287 10.30 15.23 22.42
C ASN A 287 10.00 15.29 20.93
N GLU A 288 8.74 15.13 20.58
CA GLU A 288 8.27 15.14 19.20
C GLU A 288 7.30 16.31 18.98
N PRO A 289 7.82 17.53 18.77
CA PRO A 289 6.99 18.63 18.32
C PRO A 289 6.72 18.48 16.82
N ILE A 290 5.54 18.90 16.39
CA ILE A 290 5.24 19.14 14.97
C ILE A 290 5.41 20.63 14.66
N SER A 291 5.67 20.93 13.37
CA SER A 291 5.78 22.30 12.88
C SER A 291 4.45 23.05 12.99
N GLU A 292 4.49 24.33 13.30
CA GLU A 292 3.32 25.24 13.24
C GLU A 292 3.09 25.77 11.80
N VAL A 293 4.00 25.48 10.86
CA VAL A 293 3.94 25.91 9.46
C VAL A 293 3.79 24.71 8.57
N SER A 294 2.82 24.74 7.68
CA SER A 294 2.60 23.67 6.70
C SER A 294 3.71 23.66 5.63
N HIS A 295 4.05 22.45 5.17
CA HIS A 295 4.93 22.31 4.00
C HIS A 295 4.34 22.91 2.72
N LEU A 296 3.03 23.12 2.66
CA LEU A 296 2.39 23.89 1.58
C LEU A 296 2.84 25.36 1.56
N ASP A 297 3.11 25.94 2.73
CA ASP A 297 3.44 27.37 2.86
C ASP A 297 4.95 27.65 2.80
N ILE A 298 5.78 26.62 2.93
CA ILE A 298 7.24 26.79 2.90
C ILE A 298 7.71 26.84 1.43
N LYS A 299 8.33 27.94 1.03
CA LYS A 299 9.05 28.02 -0.25
C LYS A 299 10.37 27.25 -0.10
N ASP A 300 10.44 26.05 -0.65
CA ASP A 300 11.65 25.23 -0.62
C ASP A 300 12.23 25.17 -2.05
N GLU A 301 13.35 25.83 -2.28
CA GLU A 301 14.04 25.90 -3.58
C GLU A 301 14.56 24.54 -4.09
N LYS A 302 14.48 23.49 -3.27
CA LYS A 302 14.96 22.12 -3.58
C LYS A 302 13.86 21.14 -3.94
N ILE A 303 12.61 21.59 -4.00
CA ILE A 303 11.48 20.73 -4.37
C ILE A 303 11.42 20.59 -5.90
N ASP A 304 11.08 19.41 -6.39
CA ASP A 304 10.82 19.12 -7.81
C ASP A 304 9.73 20.08 -8.35
N GLU A 305 9.90 20.58 -9.57
CA GLU A 305 8.96 21.51 -10.22
C GLU A 305 7.52 20.98 -10.18
N THR A 306 7.31 19.69 -10.39
CA THR A 306 5.99 19.03 -10.32
C THR A 306 5.31 19.21 -8.96
N TYR A 307 6.09 19.20 -7.88
CA TYR A 307 5.56 19.45 -6.54
C TYR A 307 5.24 20.92 -6.30
N GLN A 308 6.03 21.81 -6.87
CA GLN A 308 5.76 23.24 -6.75
C GLN A 308 4.46 23.61 -7.47
N GLU A 309 4.25 23.08 -8.69
CA GLU A 309 3.00 23.26 -9.43
C GLU A 309 1.78 22.75 -8.64
N PHE A 310 1.89 21.57 -8.02
CA PHE A 310 0.82 21.02 -7.17
C PHE A 310 0.55 21.90 -5.94
N LYS A 311 1.61 22.35 -5.24
CA LYS A 311 1.47 23.26 -4.09
C LYS A 311 0.76 24.54 -4.47
N ASP A 312 1.21 25.17 -5.56
CA ASP A 312 0.67 26.42 -6.05
C ASP A 312 -0.81 26.26 -6.46
N ALA A 313 -1.16 25.16 -7.11
CA ALA A 313 -2.54 24.85 -7.46
C ALA A 313 -3.45 24.70 -6.22
N ILE A 314 -2.98 24.03 -5.16
CA ILE A 314 -3.74 23.92 -3.90
C ILE A 314 -3.91 25.28 -3.23
N ILE A 315 -2.85 26.07 -3.13
CA ILE A 315 -2.87 27.40 -2.49
C ILE A 315 -3.79 28.36 -3.25
N ASN A 316 -3.69 28.38 -4.58
CA ASN A 316 -4.44 29.28 -5.45
C ASN A 316 -5.87 28.79 -5.74
N GLY A 317 -6.22 27.55 -5.36
CA GLY A 317 -7.52 26.94 -5.61
C GLY A 317 -7.75 26.54 -7.06
N THR A 318 -6.67 26.36 -7.84
CA THR A 318 -6.67 25.93 -9.26
C THR A 318 -6.40 24.43 -9.41
N PHE A 319 -6.71 23.64 -8.39
CA PHE A 319 -6.65 22.19 -8.45
C PHE A 319 -8.01 21.61 -8.87
N ASN A 320 -8.02 20.83 -9.93
CA ASN A 320 -9.22 20.17 -10.44
C ASN A 320 -9.47 18.87 -9.68
N ASP A 321 -10.44 18.89 -8.78
CA ASP A 321 -10.80 17.74 -7.93
C ASP A 321 -11.44 16.58 -8.73
N GLU A 322 -12.04 16.84 -9.89
CA GLU A 322 -12.67 15.79 -10.72
C GLU A 322 -11.61 14.90 -11.36
N TYR A 323 -10.59 15.53 -11.92
CA TYR A 323 -9.47 14.84 -12.57
C TYR A 323 -8.34 14.48 -11.62
N ASN A 324 -8.30 15.11 -10.43
CA ASN A 324 -7.18 15.03 -9.49
C ASN A 324 -5.86 15.54 -10.12
N LEU A 325 -5.96 16.61 -10.91
CA LEU A 325 -4.88 17.25 -11.65
C LEU A 325 -4.88 18.76 -11.39
N THR A 326 -3.79 19.45 -11.71
CA THR A 326 -3.77 20.90 -11.76
C THR A 326 -4.53 21.42 -12.98
N GLU A 327 -5.05 22.65 -12.95
CA GLU A 327 -5.66 23.24 -14.15
C GLU A 327 -4.65 23.35 -15.31
N MET A 328 -3.37 23.61 -15.01
CA MET A 328 -2.31 23.61 -16.03
C MET A 328 -2.18 22.24 -16.70
N ASP A 329 -2.27 21.15 -15.95
CA ASP A 329 -2.24 19.80 -16.52
C ASP A 329 -3.47 19.52 -17.39
N VAL A 330 -4.64 19.99 -16.96
CA VAL A 330 -5.87 19.86 -17.75
C VAL A 330 -5.76 20.63 -19.08
N GLU A 331 -5.16 21.82 -19.06
CA GLU A 331 -4.94 22.59 -20.30
C GLU A 331 -3.97 21.88 -21.27
N LYS A 332 -2.90 21.24 -20.76
CA LYS A 332 -2.01 20.40 -21.60
C LYS A 332 -2.77 19.24 -22.24
N ILE A 333 -3.70 18.63 -21.50
CA ILE A 333 -4.53 17.51 -21.97
C ILE A 333 -5.49 17.94 -23.08
N LYS A 334 -5.96 19.18 -23.09
CA LYS A 334 -6.87 19.72 -24.13
C LYS A 334 -6.18 20.09 -25.44
N SER A 335 -4.87 19.85 -25.55
CA SER A 335 -4.10 20.20 -26.75
C SER A 335 -4.60 19.47 -28.01
N ASP A 336 -4.46 20.14 -29.18
CA ASP A 336 -4.85 19.58 -30.46
C ASP A 336 -4.05 18.30 -30.80
N GLU A 337 -2.79 18.21 -30.36
CA GLU A 337 -1.96 17.01 -30.56
C GLU A 337 -2.58 15.78 -29.90
N ILE A 338 -3.09 15.91 -28.68
CA ILE A 338 -3.78 14.83 -27.97
C ILE A 338 -5.07 14.46 -28.70
N LYS A 339 -5.87 15.46 -29.12
CA LYS A 339 -7.14 15.23 -29.83
C LYS A 339 -6.97 14.49 -31.15
N LEU A 340 -5.86 14.67 -31.84
CA LEU A 340 -5.55 13.98 -33.11
C LEU A 340 -5.18 12.50 -32.91
N LEU A 341 -4.61 12.14 -31.77
CA LEU A 341 -4.17 10.76 -31.49
C LEU A 341 -5.30 9.83 -31.04
N ILE A 342 -6.31 10.39 -30.37
CA ILE A 342 -7.36 9.60 -29.71
C ILE A 342 -8.23 8.81 -30.71
N PRO A 343 -8.72 9.35 -31.83
CA PRO A 343 -9.51 8.57 -32.80
C PRO A 343 -8.81 7.31 -33.27
N THR A 344 -7.56 7.44 -33.69
CA THR A 344 -6.74 6.29 -34.12
C THR A 344 -6.59 5.25 -33.00
N LEU A 345 -6.35 5.70 -31.77
CA LEU A 345 -6.25 4.80 -30.62
C LEU A 345 -7.57 4.06 -30.37
N LEU A 346 -8.70 4.76 -30.41
CA LEU A 346 -10.03 4.17 -30.21
C LEU A 346 -10.37 3.17 -31.32
N ASP A 347 -10.04 3.47 -32.58
CA ASP A 347 -10.24 2.55 -33.71
C ASP A 347 -9.42 1.26 -33.58
N MET A 348 -8.23 1.36 -32.95
CA MET A 348 -7.39 0.18 -32.65
C MET A 348 -7.84 -0.59 -31.40
N LEU A 349 -8.45 0.07 -30.44
CA LEU A 349 -8.90 -0.54 -29.18
C LEU A 349 -10.30 -1.15 -29.24
N PHE A 350 -11.15 -0.70 -30.20
CA PHE A 350 -12.53 -1.15 -30.30
C PHE A 350 -12.81 -1.73 -31.70
N VAL A 351 -13.26 -2.99 -31.73
CA VAL A 351 -13.72 -3.69 -32.92
C VAL A 351 -15.18 -4.08 -32.69
N ASP A 352 -16.09 -3.68 -33.59
CA ASP A 352 -17.53 -3.92 -33.48
C ASP A 352 -18.08 -3.57 -32.08
N ASP A 353 -17.75 -2.37 -31.60
CA ASP A 353 -18.08 -1.85 -30.27
C ASP A 353 -17.53 -2.64 -29.07
N ASN A 354 -16.75 -3.67 -29.29
CA ASN A 354 -16.08 -4.42 -28.22
C ASN A 354 -14.62 -4.02 -28.11
N ILE A 355 -14.13 -3.97 -26.87
CA ILE A 355 -12.69 -3.77 -26.65
C ILE A 355 -11.93 -5.02 -27.09
N ILE A 356 -10.79 -4.84 -27.76
CA ILE A 356 -9.91 -5.93 -28.21
C ILE A 356 -9.47 -6.82 -27.05
N ASN A 357 -9.10 -8.06 -27.34
CA ASN A 357 -8.52 -8.95 -26.35
C ASN A 357 -7.09 -8.53 -25.95
N ALA A 358 -6.66 -8.99 -24.79
CA ALA A 358 -5.33 -8.67 -24.25
C ALA A 358 -4.17 -9.14 -25.16
N GLU A 359 -4.38 -10.17 -25.96
CA GLU A 359 -3.43 -10.73 -26.92
C GLU A 359 -3.25 -9.86 -28.16
N GLU A 360 -4.22 -9.00 -28.47
CA GLU A 360 -4.26 -8.12 -29.66
C GLU A 360 -3.60 -6.76 -29.42
N ILE A 361 -3.04 -6.52 -28.24
CA ILE A 361 -2.35 -5.28 -27.88
C ILE A 361 -1.04 -5.17 -28.67
N THR A 362 -1.04 -4.32 -29.68
CA THR A 362 0.10 -4.13 -30.60
C THR A 362 1.15 -3.17 -30.02
N TYR A 363 2.26 -3.03 -30.74
CA TYR A 363 3.28 -2.03 -30.44
C TYR A 363 2.73 -0.60 -30.68
N GLU A 364 1.98 -0.42 -31.78
CA GLU A 364 1.41 0.87 -32.17
C GLU A 364 0.47 1.43 -31.10
N ILE A 365 -0.40 0.60 -30.50
CA ILE A 365 -1.26 1.00 -29.39
C ILE A 365 -0.41 1.59 -28.25
N LYS A 366 0.68 0.92 -27.88
CA LYS A 366 1.57 1.40 -26.80
C LYS A 366 2.28 2.70 -27.17
N GLU A 367 2.71 2.85 -28.41
CA GLU A 367 3.34 4.09 -28.90
C GLU A 367 2.38 5.28 -28.85
N ILE A 368 1.10 5.09 -29.17
CA ILE A 368 0.11 6.17 -29.04
C ILE A 368 -0.04 6.57 -27.57
N PHE A 369 -0.14 5.61 -26.65
CA PHE A 369 -0.16 5.92 -25.21
C PHE A 369 1.12 6.63 -24.75
N HIS A 370 2.30 6.28 -25.28
CA HIS A 370 3.56 7.00 -25.01
C HIS A 370 3.45 8.44 -25.50
N ASN A 371 2.99 8.67 -26.73
CA ASN A 371 2.86 9.98 -27.30
C ASN A 371 1.88 10.86 -26.51
N LEU A 372 0.74 10.32 -26.11
CA LEU A 372 -0.21 11.00 -25.22
C LEU A 372 0.45 11.44 -23.90
N TYR A 373 1.27 10.56 -23.32
CA TYR A 373 1.97 10.87 -22.07
C TYR A 373 3.14 11.84 -22.27
N GLU A 374 3.89 11.75 -23.39
CA GLU A 374 4.95 12.72 -23.77
C GLU A 374 4.38 14.13 -23.98
N THR A 375 3.23 14.25 -24.64
CA THR A 375 2.54 15.53 -24.83
C THR A 375 2.09 16.11 -23.48
N TYR A 376 1.52 15.29 -22.60
CA TYR A 376 1.18 15.71 -21.23
C TYR A 376 2.42 16.20 -20.46
N LEU A 377 3.56 15.51 -20.55
CA LEU A 377 4.80 15.89 -19.90
C LEU A 377 5.47 17.13 -20.53
N GLY A 378 5.15 17.47 -21.78
CA GLY A 378 5.84 18.49 -22.55
C GLY A 378 7.30 18.15 -22.92
N ARG A 379 7.66 16.84 -22.84
CA ARG A 379 8.98 16.34 -23.21
C ARG A 379 8.95 14.87 -23.65
N PRO A 380 9.93 14.43 -24.47
CA PRO A 380 10.05 13.02 -24.80
C PRO A 380 10.47 12.18 -23.60
N LEU A 381 10.04 10.93 -23.58
CA LEU A 381 10.46 9.92 -22.60
C LEU A 381 11.83 9.34 -23.00
N VAL A 382 12.68 9.11 -22.01
CA VAL A 382 13.92 8.34 -22.24
C VAL A 382 13.61 6.84 -22.37
N VAL A 383 14.55 6.07 -22.94
CA VAL A 383 14.36 4.64 -23.24
C VAL A 383 13.90 3.82 -22.03
N SER A 384 14.47 4.08 -20.86
CA SER A 384 14.10 3.39 -19.63
C SER A 384 12.68 3.76 -19.16
N GLU A 385 12.26 5.00 -19.30
CA GLU A 385 10.91 5.44 -19.01
C GLU A 385 9.90 4.79 -19.97
N LYS A 386 10.20 4.76 -21.28
CA LYS A 386 9.36 4.04 -22.26
C LYS A 386 9.19 2.57 -21.93
N SER A 387 10.24 1.91 -21.46
CA SER A 387 10.17 0.50 -21.06
C SER A 387 9.23 0.28 -19.87
N VAL A 388 9.30 1.14 -18.86
CA VAL A 388 8.44 1.08 -17.67
C VAL A 388 6.99 1.42 -18.03
N LEU A 389 6.78 2.48 -18.80
CA LEU A 389 5.44 2.88 -19.26
C LEU A 389 4.80 1.81 -20.17
N SER A 390 5.56 1.18 -21.07
CA SER A 390 5.07 0.06 -21.90
C SER A 390 4.57 -1.12 -21.06
N GLU A 391 5.27 -1.46 -19.97
CA GLU A 391 4.81 -2.54 -19.09
C GLU A 391 3.57 -2.10 -18.29
N ALA A 392 3.52 -0.84 -17.83
CA ALA A 392 2.35 -0.28 -17.15
C ALA A 392 1.10 -0.27 -18.06
N ILE A 393 1.22 0.22 -19.29
CA ILE A 393 0.14 0.23 -20.29
C ILE A 393 -0.37 -1.18 -20.54
N LYS A 394 0.52 -2.13 -20.72
CA LYS A 394 0.16 -3.53 -20.93
C LYS A 394 -0.62 -4.11 -19.75
N ILE A 395 -0.18 -3.85 -18.53
CA ILE A 395 -0.88 -4.30 -17.32
C ILE A 395 -2.25 -3.60 -17.21
N MET A 396 -2.31 -2.30 -17.48
CA MET A 396 -3.53 -1.52 -17.50
C MET A 396 -4.53 -2.09 -18.50
N LEU A 397 -4.11 -2.34 -19.75
CA LEU A 397 -4.98 -2.90 -20.77
C LEU A 397 -5.43 -4.34 -20.45
N TRP A 398 -4.58 -5.16 -19.85
CA TRP A 398 -5.03 -6.47 -19.34
C TRP A 398 -6.14 -6.34 -18.29
N LYS A 399 -6.05 -5.34 -17.40
CA LYS A 399 -7.11 -5.07 -16.44
C LYS A 399 -8.39 -4.59 -17.12
N VAL A 400 -8.26 -3.67 -18.08
CA VAL A 400 -9.37 -3.14 -18.89
C VAL A 400 -10.10 -4.26 -19.66
N THR A 401 -9.39 -5.27 -20.15
CA THR A 401 -9.95 -6.45 -20.82
C THR A 401 -10.46 -7.53 -19.85
N GLY A 402 -10.66 -7.20 -18.57
CA GLY A 402 -11.29 -8.07 -17.57
C GLY A 402 -10.36 -9.11 -16.93
N ARG A 403 -9.04 -9.00 -17.08
CA ARG A 403 -8.11 -9.91 -16.41
C ARG A 403 -8.05 -9.58 -14.91
N THR A 404 -8.25 -10.60 -14.08
CA THR A 404 -8.11 -10.48 -12.63
C THR A 404 -6.64 -10.28 -12.21
N PHE A 405 -6.40 -9.82 -10.99
CA PHE A 405 -5.05 -9.69 -10.44
C PHE A 405 -4.24 -10.99 -10.55
N LYS A 406 -4.84 -12.11 -10.15
CA LYS A 406 -4.29 -13.46 -10.32
C LYS A 406 -3.83 -13.74 -11.75
N ASN A 407 -4.71 -13.48 -12.72
CA ASN A 407 -4.42 -13.75 -14.14
C ASN A 407 -3.26 -12.87 -14.64
N ILE A 408 -3.20 -11.61 -14.25
CA ILE A 408 -2.11 -10.70 -14.62
C ILE A 408 -0.78 -11.18 -14.04
N CYS A 409 -0.73 -11.57 -12.76
CA CYS A 409 0.46 -12.13 -12.13
C CYS A 409 0.94 -13.39 -12.84
N GLN A 410 0.02 -14.31 -13.15
CA GLN A 410 0.34 -15.57 -13.84
C GLN A 410 0.84 -15.34 -15.27
N LEU A 411 0.24 -14.41 -16.03
CA LEU A 411 0.69 -14.04 -17.37
C LEU A 411 2.09 -13.42 -17.35
N ARG A 412 2.36 -12.49 -16.42
CA ARG A 412 3.68 -11.91 -16.26
C ARG A 412 4.72 -12.96 -15.91
N TYR A 413 4.43 -13.80 -14.90
CA TYR A 413 5.32 -14.88 -14.51
C TYR A 413 5.56 -15.88 -15.63
N ALA A 414 4.49 -16.33 -16.32
CA ALA A 414 4.61 -17.28 -17.41
C ALA A 414 5.53 -16.78 -18.53
N ARG A 415 5.48 -15.46 -18.82
CA ARG A 415 6.38 -14.83 -19.80
C ARG A 415 7.82 -14.83 -19.29
N VAL A 416 8.06 -14.37 -18.08
CA VAL A 416 9.42 -14.17 -17.52
C VAL A 416 10.09 -15.50 -17.22
N ALA A 417 9.38 -16.42 -16.58
CA ALA A 417 9.84 -17.77 -16.25
C ALA A 417 9.74 -18.75 -17.42
N GLN A 418 9.38 -18.27 -18.61
CA GLN A 418 9.26 -19.06 -19.84
C GLN A 418 8.52 -20.38 -19.66
N VAL A 419 7.37 -20.34 -18.96
CA VAL A 419 6.61 -21.53 -18.55
C VAL A 419 6.25 -22.41 -19.75
N ASN A 420 5.80 -21.81 -20.87
CA ASN A 420 5.42 -22.55 -22.06
C ASN A 420 6.62 -23.23 -22.73
N GLU A 421 7.78 -22.57 -22.82
CA GLU A 421 9.00 -23.17 -23.36
C GLU A 421 9.53 -24.30 -22.46
N ARG A 422 9.48 -24.11 -21.13
CA ARG A 422 9.87 -25.15 -20.17
C ARG A 422 8.95 -26.36 -20.21
N ARG A 423 7.65 -26.17 -20.50
CA ARG A 423 6.69 -27.29 -20.70
C ARG A 423 6.89 -28.02 -22.02
N LYS A 424 7.21 -27.28 -23.09
CA LYS A 424 7.47 -27.87 -24.41
C LYS A 424 8.79 -28.63 -24.45
N HIS A 425 9.77 -28.18 -23.68
CA HIS A 425 11.14 -28.69 -23.66
C HIS A 425 11.59 -29.06 -22.27
N PRO A 426 11.00 -30.07 -21.61
CA PRO A 426 11.33 -30.46 -20.24
C PRO A 426 12.79 -30.90 -20.08
N GLU A 427 13.40 -31.47 -21.14
CA GLU A 427 14.80 -31.88 -21.17
C GLU A 427 15.79 -30.68 -21.05
N ARG A 428 15.39 -29.49 -21.47
CA ARG A 428 16.18 -28.26 -21.39
C ARG A 428 15.65 -27.29 -20.33
N ALA A 429 14.57 -27.60 -19.63
CA ALA A 429 13.89 -26.69 -18.70
C ALA A 429 14.83 -26.12 -17.62
N ALA A 430 15.86 -26.87 -17.24
CA ALA A 430 16.84 -26.46 -16.24
C ALA A 430 17.84 -25.39 -16.76
N SER A 431 18.04 -25.26 -18.07
CA SER A 431 19.02 -24.37 -18.69
C SER A 431 18.41 -23.16 -19.40
N ILE A 432 17.08 -23.10 -19.53
CA ILE A 432 16.39 -21.97 -20.18
C ILE A 432 16.62 -20.71 -19.35
N PRO A 433 17.12 -19.59 -19.93
CA PRO A 433 17.26 -18.32 -19.24
C PRO A 433 15.89 -17.69 -18.99
N ALA A 434 15.79 -16.84 -17.99
CA ALA A 434 14.60 -16.01 -17.80
C ALA A 434 14.47 -14.99 -18.95
N LYS A 435 13.28 -14.47 -19.17
CA LYS A 435 13.12 -13.25 -19.97
C LYS A 435 13.26 -12.02 -19.09
N TYR A 436 13.88 -11.00 -19.64
CA TYR A 436 13.99 -9.69 -19.03
C TYR A 436 12.62 -9.19 -18.52
N MET A 437 12.55 -8.74 -17.28
CA MET A 437 11.39 -8.10 -16.71
C MET A 437 11.78 -6.73 -16.15
N VAL A 438 11.22 -5.67 -16.73
CA VAL A 438 11.30 -4.34 -16.16
C VAL A 438 10.47 -4.32 -14.87
N GLY A 439 11.00 -3.72 -13.81
CA GLY A 439 10.29 -3.57 -12.55
C GLY A 439 9.55 -2.25 -12.46
N TYR A 440 8.66 -2.15 -11.47
CA TYR A 440 8.03 -0.89 -11.13
C TYR A 440 9.09 0.16 -10.80
N ASN A 441 8.90 1.35 -11.36
CA ASN A 441 9.61 2.56 -10.97
C ASN A 441 8.71 3.77 -11.24
N GLU A 442 8.97 4.89 -10.59
CA GLU A 442 8.18 6.11 -10.82
C GLU A 442 8.48 6.74 -12.18
N ILE A 443 7.42 7.22 -12.86
CA ILE A 443 7.51 8.01 -14.08
C ILE A 443 6.82 9.36 -13.84
N PRO A 444 7.39 10.47 -14.33
CA PRO A 444 8.71 10.63 -14.95
C PRO A 444 9.83 10.66 -13.89
N ASN A 445 10.99 10.13 -14.23
CA ASN A 445 12.19 10.24 -13.39
C ASN A 445 13.40 10.51 -14.29
N LYS A 446 14.05 11.67 -14.14
CA LYS A 446 15.21 12.08 -14.97
C LYS A 446 16.37 11.09 -14.94
N ASN A 447 16.46 10.29 -13.87
CA ASN A 447 17.56 9.34 -13.64
C ASN A 447 17.05 7.91 -13.48
N LEU A 448 15.98 7.53 -14.19
CA LEU A 448 15.41 6.21 -14.11
C LEU A 448 16.47 5.16 -14.47
N PRO A 449 16.91 4.30 -13.54
CA PRO A 449 17.91 3.30 -13.84
C PRO A 449 17.32 2.22 -14.74
N ASN A 450 18.07 1.82 -15.77
CA ASN A 450 17.67 0.72 -16.65
C ASN A 450 18.08 -0.64 -16.04
N HIS A 451 17.70 -0.88 -14.78
CA HIS A 451 17.99 -2.14 -14.10
C HIS A 451 16.76 -3.04 -14.14
N PRO A 452 16.89 -4.24 -14.71
CA PRO A 452 15.78 -5.18 -14.72
C PRO A 452 15.48 -5.65 -13.30
N LYS A 453 14.20 -5.80 -12.98
CA LYS A 453 13.75 -6.46 -11.75
C LYS A 453 14.15 -7.95 -11.76
N ILE A 454 14.03 -8.56 -12.94
CA ILE A 454 14.48 -9.93 -13.20
C ILE A 454 15.29 -9.89 -14.51
N PRO A 455 16.63 -10.07 -14.44
CA PRO A 455 17.47 -10.08 -15.63
C PRO A 455 17.37 -11.40 -16.38
N ASP A 456 17.65 -11.37 -17.68
CA ASP A 456 17.74 -12.56 -18.55
C ASP A 456 18.98 -13.44 -18.29
N THR A 457 19.87 -12.97 -17.41
CA THR A 457 21.05 -13.73 -16.99
C THR A 457 20.76 -14.84 -15.98
N ILE A 458 19.58 -14.83 -15.35
CA ILE A 458 19.17 -15.88 -14.42
C ILE A 458 18.37 -16.98 -15.14
N LEU A 459 18.39 -18.17 -14.56
CA LEU A 459 17.61 -19.29 -15.08
C LEU A 459 16.11 -19.08 -14.85
N ALA A 460 15.30 -19.41 -15.85
CA ALA A 460 13.84 -19.27 -15.80
C ALA A 460 13.20 -20.00 -14.61
N LYS A 461 13.74 -21.16 -14.22
CA LYS A 461 13.27 -21.92 -13.03
C LYS A 461 13.58 -21.24 -11.69
N LYS A 462 14.51 -20.26 -11.67
CA LYS A 462 14.86 -19.49 -10.46
C LYS A 462 14.08 -18.19 -10.31
N VAL A 463 13.19 -17.89 -11.24
CA VAL A 463 12.30 -16.72 -11.14
C VAL A 463 11.37 -16.90 -9.96
N ASP A 464 11.45 -15.98 -9.01
CA ASP A 464 10.60 -15.99 -7.83
C ASP A 464 9.20 -15.45 -8.16
N TYR A 465 8.15 -16.22 -7.86
CA TYR A 465 6.77 -15.84 -8.15
C TYR A 465 6.32 -14.64 -7.33
N ASP A 466 6.66 -14.60 -6.04
CA ASP A 466 6.28 -13.52 -5.14
C ASP A 466 6.86 -12.18 -5.60
N THR A 467 8.08 -12.19 -6.16
CA THR A 467 8.68 -10.97 -6.77
C THR A 467 7.81 -10.44 -7.90
N VAL A 468 7.25 -11.30 -8.74
CA VAL A 468 6.36 -10.88 -9.85
C VAL A 468 5.02 -10.39 -9.30
N VAL A 469 4.47 -11.04 -8.29
CA VAL A 469 3.21 -10.63 -7.63
C VAL A 469 3.34 -9.23 -7.03
N PHE A 470 4.39 -8.99 -6.24
CA PHE A 470 4.62 -7.70 -5.58
C PHE A 470 4.88 -6.57 -6.58
N ASP A 471 5.65 -6.85 -7.63
CA ASP A 471 5.93 -5.89 -8.68
C ASP A 471 4.68 -5.57 -9.52
N THR A 472 3.85 -6.57 -9.78
CA THR A 472 2.55 -6.38 -10.46
C THR A 472 1.64 -5.46 -9.65
N TYR A 473 1.58 -5.67 -8.35
CA TYR A 473 0.81 -4.79 -7.47
C TYR A 473 1.37 -3.37 -7.43
N ASP A 474 2.70 -3.21 -7.33
CA ASP A 474 3.33 -1.90 -7.37
C ASP A 474 3.01 -1.14 -8.68
N PHE A 475 2.94 -1.83 -9.82
CA PHE A 475 2.45 -1.22 -11.07
C PHE A 475 0.97 -0.81 -10.99
N LEU A 476 0.10 -1.71 -10.52
CA LEU A 476 -1.34 -1.44 -10.45
C LEU A 476 -1.69 -0.32 -9.47
N ASP A 477 -1.09 -0.35 -8.29
CA ASP A 477 -1.40 0.59 -7.21
C ASP A 477 -0.70 1.94 -7.41
N LYS A 478 0.65 1.93 -7.49
CA LYS A 478 1.44 3.16 -7.43
C LYS A 478 1.57 3.88 -8.77
N MET A 479 1.58 3.14 -9.87
CA MET A 479 1.73 3.74 -11.20
C MET A 479 0.38 3.93 -11.88
N ILE A 480 -0.35 2.84 -12.12
CA ILE A 480 -1.60 2.91 -12.86
C ILE A 480 -2.66 3.63 -12.01
N GLY A 481 -2.91 3.15 -10.80
CA GLY A 481 -3.96 3.67 -9.93
C GLY A 481 -3.71 5.10 -9.44
N PHE A 482 -2.47 5.47 -9.19
CA PHE A 482 -2.13 6.76 -8.57
C PHE A 482 -1.69 7.84 -9.56
N LYS A 483 -1.11 7.49 -10.70
CA LYS A 483 -0.63 8.46 -11.70
C LYS A 483 -1.35 8.35 -13.03
N LEU A 484 -1.22 7.21 -13.70
CA LEU A 484 -1.67 7.08 -15.09
C LEU A 484 -3.19 7.13 -15.23
N SER A 485 -3.93 6.59 -14.27
CA SER A 485 -5.39 6.57 -14.35
C SER A 485 -6.00 7.96 -14.36
N ASP A 486 -5.44 8.92 -13.61
CA ASP A 486 -5.97 10.29 -13.56
C ASP A 486 -5.70 11.01 -14.88
N ILE A 487 -4.50 10.84 -15.44
CA ILE A 487 -4.09 11.47 -16.70
C ILE A 487 -4.90 10.91 -17.88
N TYR A 488 -4.91 9.59 -18.05
CA TYR A 488 -5.64 8.99 -19.17
C TYR A 488 -7.16 9.11 -19.02
N TYR A 489 -7.69 9.09 -17.78
CA TYR A 489 -9.09 9.40 -17.54
C TYR A 489 -9.44 10.80 -18.04
N ALA A 490 -8.63 11.81 -17.68
CA ALA A 490 -8.85 13.18 -18.09
C ALA A 490 -8.74 13.32 -19.63
N ILE A 491 -7.73 12.69 -20.25
CA ILE A 491 -7.56 12.67 -21.72
C ILE A 491 -8.81 12.14 -22.42
N PHE A 492 -9.26 10.95 -22.06
CA PHE A 492 -10.43 10.34 -22.70
C PHE A 492 -11.73 11.06 -22.35
N ARG A 493 -11.86 11.60 -21.13
CA ARG A 493 -13.05 12.32 -20.70
C ARG A 493 -13.20 13.67 -21.42
N GLU A 494 -12.12 14.45 -21.56
CA GLU A 494 -12.12 15.71 -22.30
C GLU A 494 -12.42 15.47 -23.79
N TYR A 495 -11.82 14.45 -24.39
CA TYR A 495 -12.14 14.09 -25.78
C TYR A 495 -13.62 13.71 -25.94
N TYR A 496 -14.20 12.95 -25.00
CA TYR A 496 -15.64 12.64 -25.02
C TYR A 496 -16.50 13.90 -24.97
N LEU A 497 -16.16 14.86 -24.12
CA LEU A 497 -16.92 16.11 -23.98
C LEU A 497 -16.92 16.94 -25.28
N ASP A 498 -15.84 16.87 -26.06
CA ASP A 498 -15.72 17.58 -27.33
C ASP A 498 -16.36 16.81 -28.50
N SER A 499 -16.21 15.50 -28.55
CA SER A 499 -16.58 14.67 -29.71
C SER A 499 -17.89 13.88 -29.57
N ASN A 500 -18.36 13.66 -28.36
CA ASN A 500 -19.43 12.73 -28.00
C ASN A 500 -19.17 11.26 -28.43
N ASP A 501 -17.89 10.87 -28.58
CA ASP A 501 -17.54 9.47 -28.90
C ASP A 501 -17.66 8.60 -27.63
N GLU A 502 -18.70 7.76 -27.58
CA GLU A 502 -19.00 6.86 -26.45
C GLU A 502 -17.86 5.87 -26.15
N ARG A 503 -17.02 5.53 -27.13
CA ARG A 503 -15.86 4.66 -26.92
C ARG A 503 -14.85 5.34 -26.00
N SER A 504 -14.71 6.66 -26.13
CA SER A 504 -13.82 7.46 -25.27
C SER A 504 -14.33 7.49 -23.84
N LEU A 505 -15.64 7.67 -23.62
CA LEU A 505 -16.23 7.61 -22.28
C LEU A 505 -16.04 6.21 -21.65
N ARG A 506 -16.25 5.15 -22.43
CA ARG A 506 -16.00 3.78 -21.98
C ARG A 506 -14.54 3.58 -21.61
N MET A 507 -13.60 4.07 -22.43
CA MET A 507 -12.17 3.97 -22.13
C MET A 507 -11.79 4.76 -20.87
N ALA A 508 -12.32 5.98 -20.68
CA ALA A 508 -12.16 6.75 -19.46
C ALA A 508 -12.60 5.94 -18.23
N ASN A 509 -13.80 5.38 -18.26
CA ASN A 509 -14.34 4.57 -17.17
C ASN A 509 -13.50 3.31 -16.89
N TYR A 510 -13.06 2.60 -17.93
CA TYR A 510 -12.17 1.44 -17.77
C TYR A 510 -10.85 1.82 -17.09
N VAL A 511 -10.22 2.89 -17.52
CA VAL A 511 -8.94 3.32 -16.97
C VAL A 511 -9.07 3.75 -15.50
N LYS A 512 -10.13 4.48 -15.18
CA LYS A 512 -10.34 5.02 -13.82
C LYS A 512 -10.89 4.00 -12.85
N PHE A 513 -11.90 3.24 -13.27
CA PHE A 513 -12.68 2.35 -12.40
C PHE A 513 -12.46 0.87 -12.67
N GLY A 514 -11.89 0.50 -13.82
CA GLY A 514 -11.73 -0.90 -14.24
C GLY A 514 -13.00 -1.55 -14.74
N THR A 515 -14.08 -0.79 -14.92
CA THR A 515 -15.40 -1.25 -15.40
C THR A 515 -16.14 -0.11 -16.10
N THR A 516 -17.09 -0.44 -16.97
CA THR A 516 -18.04 0.53 -17.56
C THR A 516 -19.44 0.41 -16.98
N ASP A 517 -19.69 -0.57 -16.12
CA ASP A 517 -20.98 -0.77 -15.47
C ASP A 517 -21.23 0.35 -14.45
N THR A 518 -22.27 1.11 -14.66
CA THR A 518 -22.61 2.28 -13.83
C THR A 518 -22.85 1.89 -12.36
N THR A 519 -23.47 0.74 -12.12
CA THR A 519 -23.70 0.23 -10.76
C THR A 519 -22.38 -0.06 -10.06
N GLU A 520 -21.45 -0.75 -10.74
CA GLU A 520 -20.12 -1.04 -10.19
C GLU A 520 -19.30 0.23 -9.96
N ILE A 521 -19.37 1.20 -10.88
CA ILE A 521 -18.70 2.50 -10.72
C ILE A 521 -19.19 3.20 -9.45
N TRP A 522 -20.50 3.23 -9.21
CA TRP A 522 -21.03 3.82 -7.99
C TRP A 522 -20.65 3.04 -6.75
N MET A 523 -20.71 1.71 -6.79
CA MET A 523 -20.26 0.87 -5.68
C MET A 523 -18.78 1.13 -5.33
N LEU A 524 -17.91 1.24 -6.34
CA LEU A 524 -16.50 1.63 -6.14
C LEU A 524 -16.36 3.03 -5.51
N LYS A 525 -17.19 3.99 -5.92
CA LYS A 525 -17.22 5.34 -5.33
C LYS A 525 -17.71 5.33 -3.88
N TYR A 526 -18.60 4.41 -3.51
CA TYR A 526 -19.03 4.16 -2.13
C TYR A 526 -17.96 3.44 -1.29
N GLY A 527 -16.88 2.95 -1.93
CA GLY A 527 -15.74 2.33 -1.27
C GLY A 527 -15.79 0.80 -1.20
N PHE A 528 -16.68 0.16 -1.94
CA PHE A 528 -16.69 -1.30 -2.07
C PHE A 528 -15.52 -1.77 -2.94
N THR A 529 -14.93 -2.89 -2.57
CA THR A 529 -13.92 -3.58 -3.38
C THR A 529 -14.57 -4.38 -4.52
N PHE A 530 -13.79 -4.79 -5.52
CA PHE A 530 -14.33 -5.64 -6.60
C PHE A 530 -14.87 -6.98 -6.08
N GLU A 531 -14.20 -7.56 -5.08
CA GLU A 531 -14.63 -8.80 -4.43
C GLU A 531 -15.96 -8.62 -3.69
N GLU A 532 -16.17 -7.47 -3.06
CA GLU A 532 -17.44 -7.14 -2.41
C GLU A 532 -18.53 -6.86 -3.45
N ILE A 533 -18.21 -6.20 -4.55
CA ILE A 533 -19.13 -5.92 -5.65
C ILE A 533 -19.66 -7.21 -6.27
N GLU A 534 -18.82 -8.24 -6.45
CA GLU A 534 -19.18 -9.50 -7.07
C GLU A 534 -20.41 -10.15 -6.38
N TRP A 535 -20.42 -10.20 -5.05
CA TRP A 535 -21.53 -10.80 -4.30
C TRP A 535 -22.62 -9.80 -3.93
N LEU A 536 -22.33 -8.50 -3.83
CA LEU A 536 -23.29 -7.50 -3.39
C LEU A 536 -24.15 -6.93 -4.54
N LYS A 537 -23.58 -6.78 -5.75
CA LYS A 537 -24.26 -6.21 -6.93
C LYS A 537 -25.63 -6.86 -7.23
N PRO A 538 -25.81 -8.20 -7.14
CA PRO A 538 -27.13 -8.83 -7.35
C PRO A 538 -28.21 -8.34 -6.37
N HIS A 539 -27.81 -7.85 -5.20
CA HIS A 539 -28.70 -7.36 -4.14
C HIS A 539 -28.94 -5.85 -4.21
N VAL A 540 -28.26 -5.12 -5.10
CA VAL A 540 -28.49 -3.69 -5.33
C VAL A 540 -29.68 -3.52 -6.26
N LYS A 541 -30.67 -2.70 -5.85
CA LYS A 541 -31.83 -2.32 -6.65
C LYS A 541 -31.54 -1.10 -7.51
N SER A 542 -30.98 -0.06 -6.90
CA SER A 542 -30.55 1.18 -7.52
C SER A 542 -29.41 1.79 -6.70
N ILE A 543 -28.57 2.54 -7.36
CA ILE A 543 -27.48 3.26 -6.72
C ILE A 543 -27.16 4.51 -7.54
N ASP A 544 -26.99 5.62 -6.87
CA ASP A 544 -26.57 6.89 -7.47
C ASP A 544 -25.66 7.68 -6.52
N GLU A 545 -25.50 8.97 -6.75
CA GLU A 545 -24.67 9.82 -5.93
C GLU A 545 -25.17 9.97 -4.48
N GLN A 546 -26.46 9.85 -4.25
CA GLN A 546 -27.12 10.18 -2.98
C GLN A 546 -27.41 8.95 -2.12
N GLU A 547 -27.80 7.84 -2.76
CA GLU A 547 -28.25 6.67 -2.02
C GLU A 547 -27.90 5.34 -2.71
N ILE A 548 -27.87 4.30 -1.90
CA ILE A 548 -27.87 2.91 -2.34
C ILE A 548 -29.11 2.22 -1.81
N CYS A 549 -29.95 1.73 -2.73
CA CYS A 549 -31.14 0.97 -2.39
C CYS A 549 -30.88 -0.52 -2.60
N PHE A 550 -31.20 -1.33 -1.59
CA PHE A 550 -31.04 -2.77 -1.67
C PHE A 550 -32.38 -3.47 -1.97
N ARG A 551 -32.30 -4.65 -2.56
CA ARG A 551 -33.40 -5.59 -2.71
C ARG A 551 -33.62 -6.38 -1.42
N ASN A 552 -34.79 -6.95 -1.20
CA ASN A 552 -35.09 -7.78 -0.02
C ASN A 552 -34.12 -8.99 0.12
N SER A 553 -33.56 -9.48 -1.00
CA SER A 553 -32.57 -10.55 -1.01
C SER A 553 -31.25 -10.23 -0.27
N VAL A 554 -31.02 -8.98 0.07
CA VAL A 554 -29.87 -8.58 0.94
C VAL A 554 -29.96 -9.24 2.32
N ASN A 555 -31.18 -9.57 2.79
CA ASN A 555 -31.38 -10.26 4.06
C ASN A 555 -30.88 -11.72 4.06
N GLU A 556 -30.63 -12.30 2.89
CA GLU A 556 -30.10 -13.67 2.72
C GLU A 556 -28.58 -13.73 2.80
N LEU A 557 -27.91 -12.57 2.85
CA LEU A 557 -26.46 -12.49 3.00
C LEU A 557 -26.00 -13.08 4.35
N LYS A 558 -24.77 -13.59 4.39
CA LYS A 558 -24.14 -14.05 5.63
C LYS A 558 -23.94 -12.90 6.61
N ASP A 559 -23.95 -13.18 7.92
CA ASP A 559 -23.84 -12.14 8.94
C ASP A 559 -22.56 -11.29 8.78
N SER A 560 -21.42 -11.88 8.42
CA SER A 560 -20.18 -11.15 8.12
C SER A 560 -20.29 -10.22 6.90
N GLN A 561 -21.15 -10.52 5.94
CA GLN A 561 -21.43 -9.67 4.78
C GLN A 561 -22.41 -8.55 5.14
N LYS A 562 -23.38 -8.84 5.99
CA LYS A 562 -24.33 -7.83 6.51
C LYS A 562 -23.61 -6.75 7.31
N GLU A 563 -22.69 -7.13 8.16
CA GLU A 563 -21.88 -6.19 8.96
C GLU A 563 -21.16 -5.15 8.07
N LEU A 564 -20.66 -5.56 6.90
CA LEU A 564 -19.98 -4.67 5.95
C LEU A 564 -20.91 -3.60 5.34
N ILE A 565 -22.19 -3.90 5.21
CA ILE A 565 -23.19 -3.01 4.58
C ILE A 565 -24.11 -2.33 5.59
N GLU A 566 -24.03 -2.71 6.88
CA GLU A 566 -24.89 -2.17 7.94
C GLU A 566 -24.82 -0.64 8.02
N LYS A 567 -23.65 -0.08 7.77
CA LYS A 567 -23.40 1.38 7.73
C LYS A 567 -24.19 2.13 6.63
N PHE A 568 -24.80 1.44 5.67
CA PHE A 568 -25.58 2.03 4.59
C PHE A 568 -27.10 1.91 4.80
N PHE A 569 -27.54 1.37 5.94
CA PHE A 569 -28.97 1.21 6.27
C PHE A 569 -29.54 2.33 7.18
N TYR A 570 -28.85 3.47 7.27
CA TYR A 570 -29.29 4.61 8.08
C TYR A 570 -29.97 5.68 7.24
#